data_7287219ad8253d386da93198b5f4ce1c
#
_entry.id   7287219ad8253d386da93198b5f4ce1c
#
_cell.length_a   1.000
_cell.length_b   1.000
_cell.length_c   1.000
_cell.angle_alpha   90.00
_cell.angle_beta   90.00
_cell.angle_gamma   90.00
#
_symmetry.space_group_name_H-M   'P 1'
#
loop_
_entity.id
_entity.type
_entity.pdbx_description
1 polymer ?
#
loop_
_entity_poly.entity_id
_entity_poly.type
_entity_poly.pdbx_seq_one_letter_code
_entity_poly.pdbx_strand_id
1 'polypeptide(L)'
;NVRGGTYDENSVYVNGLEVYRPLLIRSGQQEGLSFANTDMVESVDFSAGGFDAQYGDKMSSVLDIRYKRPTKLESRFNVSLLGASAYVGWGDSTQSYMHGVRYKTSKYMLGALDTKGNYKPNFVDYQTQMTWKVGRKAMRRLGDEAWEIRLMGNFSQNSYTFDPDSAETTSGTLQNPLTKTIYFEGQEKDMFRT
;
A
#
# COMPACT_ATOMS: atom_id res chain seq x y z
N ASN A 1 13.78 -2.07 -8.51
CA ASN A 1 15.21 -2.10 -8.13
C ASN A 1 15.84 -0.77 -8.50
N VAL A 2 16.55 -0.15 -7.58
CA VAL A 2 17.25 1.11 -7.78
C VAL A 2 18.76 0.82 -7.79
N ARG A 3 19.49 1.32 -8.80
CA ARG A 3 20.94 1.13 -8.97
C ARG A 3 21.44 -0.32 -8.87
N GLY A 4 20.62 -1.29 -9.29
CA GLY A 4 20.96 -2.71 -9.20
C GLY A 4 20.81 -3.33 -7.81
N GLY A 5 20.40 -2.56 -6.82
CA GLY A 5 20.14 -3.06 -5.47
C GLY A 5 18.95 -3.99 -5.38
N THR A 6 18.95 -4.82 -4.37
CA THR A 6 17.81 -5.71 -4.04
C THR A 6 16.64 -4.91 -3.44
N TYR A 7 15.50 -5.55 -3.32
CA TYR A 7 14.31 -4.92 -2.73
C TYR A 7 14.56 -4.45 -1.28
N ASP A 8 15.32 -5.23 -0.51
CA ASP A 8 15.61 -4.97 0.90
C ASP A 8 16.59 -3.80 1.13
N GLU A 9 17.26 -3.34 0.08
CA GLU A 9 18.18 -2.20 0.13
C GLU A 9 17.49 -0.84 -0.06
N ASN A 10 16.18 -0.84 -0.25
CA ASN A 10 15.38 0.37 -0.40
C ASN A 10 14.55 0.60 0.86
N SER A 11 14.51 1.83 1.36
CA SER A 11 13.66 2.22 2.47
C SER A 11 12.51 3.08 2.01
N VAL A 12 11.36 2.88 2.64
CA VAL A 12 10.20 3.75 2.49
C VAL A 12 9.83 4.33 3.85
N TYR A 13 9.78 5.63 3.93
CA TYR A 13 9.36 6.37 5.12
C TYR A 13 8.01 7.04 4.87
N VAL A 14 7.16 7.04 5.86
CA VAL A 14 5.92 7.84 5.86
C VAL A 14 5.92 8.71 7.11
N ASN A 15 6.00 10.02 6.91
CA ASN A 15 6.10 11.00 8.00
C ASN A 15 7.26 10.73 8.98
N GLY A 16 8.39 10.24 8.49
CA GLY A 16 9.57 9.92 9.27
C GLY A 16 9.53 8.55 9.97
N LEU A 17 8.49 7.75 9.76
CA LEU A 17 8.40 6.37 10.24
C LEU A 17 8.73 5.40 9.11
N GLU A 18 9.67 4.49 9.33
CA GLU A 18 10.01 3.46 8.34
C GLU A 18 8.87 2.46 8.18
N VAL A 19 8.50 2.20 6.94
CA VAL A 19 7.48 1.21 6.56
C VAL A 19 8.18 -0.03 6.02
N TYR A 20 8.28 -1.07 6.82
CA TYR A 20 8.96 -2.31 6.44
C TYR A 20 8.25 -3.11 5.34
N ARG A 21 6.96 -2.86 5.13
CA ARG A 21 6.17 -3.48 4.07
C ARG A 21 5.48 -2.43 3.22
N PRO A 22 6.22 -1.76 2.31
CA PRO A 22 5.65 -0.69 1.49
C PRO A 22 4.68 -1.20 0.41
N LEU A 23 4.69 -2.48 0.12
CA LEU A 23 3.75 -3.15 -0.77
C LEU A 23 2.84 -4.07 0.04
N LEU A 24 1.54 -3.81 0.00
CA LEU A 24 0.54 -4.51 0.81
C LEU A 24 0.13 -5.87 0.21
N ILE A 25 0.47 -6.13 -1.05
CA ILE A 25 0.18 -7.39 -1.75
C ILE A 25 1.49 -8.09 -2.11
N ARG A 26 1.60 -9.38 -1.80
CA ARG A 26 2.78 -10.22 -2.04
C ARG A 26 2.58 -11.25 -3.15
N SER A 27 1.67 -11.11 -4.05
CA SER A 27 1.55 -12.11 -5.10
C SER A 27 2.57 -11.83 -6.23
N GLY A 28 3.37 -12.85 -6.55
CA GLY A 28 4.51 -12.75 -7.47
C GLY A 28 4.19 -12.40 -8.93
N GLN A 29 2.93 -12.15 -9.26
CA GLN A 29 2.49 -11.80 -10.61
C GLN A 29 1.86 -10.40 -10.72
N GLN A 30 1.72 -9.67 -9.62
CA GLN A 30 1.12 -8.35 -9.64
C GLN A 30 1.89 -7.34 -8.82
N GLU A 31 2.06 -6.14 -9.36
CA GLU A 31 2.52 -4.99 -8.61
C GLU A 31 1.55 -4.70 -7.47
N GLY A 32 2.06 -4.85 -6.25
CA GLY A 32 1.28 -4.67 -5.05
C GLY A 32 0.77 -3.24 -4.91
N LEU A 33 -0.37 -3.09 -4.25
CA LEU A 33 -0.84 -1.79 -3.84
C LEU A 33 0.15 -1.17 -2.87
N SER A 34 0.62 0.04 -3.18
CA SER A 34 1.49 0.80 -2.28
C SER A 34 0.79 1.06 -0.94
N PHE A 35 1.54 0.96 0.17
CA PHE A 35 1.10 1.37 1.48
C PHE A 35 0.57 2.82 1.46
N ALA A 36 1.30 3.73 0.83
CA ALA A 36 0.92 5.12 0.79
C ALA A 36 -0.40 5.35 0.04
N ASN A 37 -1.36 5.97 0.73
CA ASN A 37 -2.59 6.45 0.11
C ASN A 37 -2.32 7.79 -0.60
N THR A 38 -2.36 7.79 -1.92
CA THR A 38 -2.02 8.96 -2.75
C THR A 38 -2.90 10.18 -2.46
N ASP A 39 -4.14 9.99 -2.03
CA ASP A 39 -5.04 11.09 -1.68
C ASP A 39 -4.60 11.82 -0.39
N MET A 40 -3.87 11.13 0.48
CA MET A 40 -3.31 11.65 1.74
C MET A 40 -1.92 12.28 1.57
N VAL A 41 -1.23 12.00 0.45
CA VAL A 41 0.16 12.44 0.22
C VAL A 41 0.22 13.94 -0.10
N GLU A 42 1.13 14.65 0.56
CA GLU A 42 1.51 16.04 0.29
C GLU A 42 2.73 16.10 -0.62
N SER A 43 3.82 15.42 -0.24
CA SER A 43 5.07 15.39 -1.01
C SER A 43 5.73 14.03 -0.93
N VAL A 44 6.56 13.76 -1.93
CA VAL A 44 7.39 12.57 -2.02
C VAL A 44 8.80 13.00 -2.38
N ASP A 45 9.75 12.70 -1.50
CA ASP A 45 11.17 12.93 -1.71
C ASP A 45 11.86 11.59 -1.99
N PHE A 46 12.50 11.49 -3.15
CA PHE A 46 13.22 10.29 -3.55
C PHE A 46 14.72 10.55 -3.66
N SER A 47 15.52 9.78 -2.94
CA SER A 47 16.97 9.84 -2.95
C SER A 47 17.57 8.49 -3.36
N ALA A 48 18.37 8.47 -4.43
CA ALA A 48 19.09 7.31 -4.92
C ALA A 48 20.58 7.42 -4.55
N GLY A 49 20.90 7.20 -3.28
CA GLY A 49 22.23 7.40 -2.70
C GLY A 49 22.48 8.83 -2.23
N GLY A 50 23.42 9.01 -1.29
CA GLY A 50 23.73 10.31 -0.70
C GLY A 50 22.62 10.88 0.17
N PHE A 51 21.85 10.04 0.82
CA PHE A 51 20.76 10.45 1.72
C PHE A 51 21.30 10.90 3.06
N ASP A 52 20.51 11.69 3.78
CA ASP A 52 20.86 12.22 5.10
C ASP A 52 21.11 11.11 6.12
N ALA A 53 21.93 11.39 7.14
CA ALA A 53 22.31 10.44 8.18
C ALA A 53 21.13 9.92 9.01
N GLN A 54 19.98 10.59 8.96
CA GLN A 54 18.74 10.12 9.60
C GLN A 54 18.18 8.83 8.96
N TYR A 55 18.52 8.57 7.70
CA TYR A 55 18.10 7.36 6.98
C TYR A 55 19.23 6.33 7.06
N GLY A 56 19.24 5.57 8.15
CA GLY A 56 20.26 4.53 8.37
C GLY A 56 19.96 3.23 7.63
N ASP A 57 21.00 2.37 7.56
CA ASP A 57 20.89 0.94 7.28
C ASP A 57 20.46 0.51 5.87
N LYS A 58 20.36 1.44 4.90
CA LYS A 58 20.01 1.11 3.50
C LYS A 58 21.00 1.69 2.51
N MET A 59 21.26 0.93 1.44
CA MET A 59 22.36 1.26 0.51
C MET A 59 21.89 1.81 -0.84
N SER A 60 20.66 1.51 -1.29
CA SER A 60 20.26 1.80 -2.67
C SER A 60 19.38 3.02 -2.81
N SER A 61 18.30 3.14 -2.04
CA SER A 61 17.44 4.31 -2.12
C SER A 61 16.57 4.54 -0.88
N VAL A 62 16.14 5.78 -0.73
CA VAL A 62 15.18 6.21 0.28
C VAL A 62 14.02 6.93 -0.41
N LEU A 63 12.80 6.54 -0.07
CA LEU A 63 11.57 7.20 -0.46
C LEU A 63 10.91 7.77 0.80
N ASP A 64 10.97 9.10 0.99
CA ASP A 64 10.31 9.79 2.09
C ASP A 64 8.97 10.38 1.62
N ILE A 65 7.89 9.91 2.21
CA ILE A 65 6.53 10.30 1.88
C ILE A 65 5.98 11.13 3.04
N ARG A 66 5.52 12.31 2.72
CA ARG A 66 4.87 13.19 3.70
C ARG A 66 3.38 13.27 3.43
N TYR A 67 2.60 13.02 4.46
CA TYR A 67 1.16 13.15 4.41
C TYR A 67 0.74 14.58 4.73
N LYS A 68 -0.36 15.00 4.13
CA LYS A 68 -0.97 16.30 4.31
C LYS A 68 -1.31 16.61 5.77
N ARG A 69 -1.49 17.89 6.04
CA ARG A 69 -2.05 18.42 7.29
C ARG A 69 -3.19 19.37 6.95
N PRO A 70 -4.39 18.84 6.69
CA PRO A 70 -5.53 19.70 6.37
C PRO A 70 -5.82 20.67 7.50
N THR A 71 -5.98 21.94 7.14
CA THR A 71 -6.40 23.03 8.04
C THR A 71 -7.82 23.46 7.77
N LYS A 72 -8.44 22.90 6.74
CA LYS A 72 -9.82 23.12 6.32
C LYS A 72 -10.43 21.78 5.96
N LEU A 73 -11.76 21.73 5.90
CA LEU A 73 -12.45 20.56 5.39
C LEU A 73 -12.11 20.36 3.90
N GLU A 74 -11.58 19.22 3.58
CA GLU A 74 -11.32 18.76 2.22
C GLU A 74 -11.76 17.32 2.05
N SER A 75 -12.22 16.97 0.87
CA SER A 75 -12.64 15.61 0.55
C SER A 75 -12.33 15.29 -0.91
N ARG A 76 -12.08 14.02 -1.18
CA ARG A 76 -11.87 13.51 -2.52
C ARG A 76 -12.55 12.15 -2.69
N PHE A 77 -13.19 11.98 -3.80
CA PHE A 77 -13.82 10.74 -4.22
C PHE A 77 -13.30 10.34 -5.59
N ASN A 78 -12.84 9.11 -5.73
CA ASN A 78 -12.44 8.55 -7.02
C ASN A 78 -13.16 7.22 -7.23
N VAL A 79 -13.71 7.03 -8.40
CA VAL A 79 -14.32 5.77 -8.83
C VAL A 79 -13.78 5.40 -10.21
N SER A 80 -13.35 4.17 -10.36
CA SER A 80 -12.81 3.62 -11.60
C SER A 80 -13.24 2.16 -11.77
N LEU A 81 -13.01 1.59 -12.94
CA LEU A 81 -13.22 0.16 -13.19
C LEU A 81 -12.35 -0.74 -12.29
N LEU A 82 -11.25 -0.21 -11.78
CA LEU A 82 -10.29 -0.92 -10.95
C LEU A 82 -10.53 -0.72 -9.44
N GLY A 83 -11.57 0.05 -9.06
CA GLY A 83 -11.89 0.27 -7.67
C GLY A 83 -12.40 1.67 -7.37
N ALA A 84 -12.47 1.97 -6.09
CA ALA A 84 -12.91 3.26 -5.58
C ALA A 84 -12.03 3.71 -4.42
N SER A 85 -11.89 5.02 -4.24
CA SER A 85 -11.27 5.60 -3.06
C SER A 85 -12.07 6.79 -2.54
N ALA A 86 -12.00 7.00 -1.24
CA ALA A 86 -12.56 8.15 -0.58
C ALA A 86 -11.54 8.69 0.42
N TYR A 87 -11.42 9.98 0.47
CA TYR A 87 -10.58 10.71 1.41
C TYR A 87 -11.37 11.85 2.02
N VAL A 88 -11.18 12.08 3.31
CA VAL A 88 -11.66 13.25 4.03
C VAL A 88 -10.61 13.72 5.01
N GLY A 89 -10.38 15.03 5.04
CA GLY A 89 -9.48 15.67 5.97
C GLY A 89 -10.09 16.96 6.50
N TRP A 90 -9.79 17.28 7.76
CA TRP A 90 -10.18 18.54 8.40
C TRP A 90 -9.25 18.89 9.55
N GLY A 91 -9.26 20.12 9.94
CA GLY A 91 -8.43 20.57 11.06
C GLY A 91 -8.36 22.09 11.16
N ASP A 92 -7.43 22.50 12.00
CA ASP A 92 -7.07 23.90 12.20
C ASP A 92 -5.54 24.05 12.42
N SER A 93 -5.09 25.18 12.94
CA SER A 93 -3.66 25.43 13.19
C SER A 93 -3.05 24.57 14.31
N THR A 94 -3.88 23.88 15.12
CA THR A 94 -3.47 23.11 16.29
C THR A 94 -3.73 21.64 16.15
N GLN A 95 -4.70 21.24 15.35
CA GLN A 95 -5.10 19.85 15.17
C GLN A 95 -5.47 19.57 13.72
N SER A 96 -5.21 18.34 13.28
CA SER A 96 -5.50 17.89 11.94
C SER A 96 -5.89 16.41 11.95
N TYR A 97 -6.89 16.08 11.18
CA TYR A 97 -7.46 14.73 11.06
C TYR A 97 -7.59 14.36 9.60
N MET A 98 -7.20 13.14 9.26
CA MET A 98 -7.35 12.60 7.92
C MET A 98 -7.80 11.15 7.98
N HIS A 99 -8.68 10.78 7.07
CA HIS A 99 -9.14 9.44 6.87
C HIS A 99 -9.19 9.13 5.38
N GLY A 100 -8.67 7.99 5.00
CA GLY A 100 -8.70 7.52 3.63
C GLY A 100 -9.11 6.05 3.57
N VAL A 101 -10.00 5.70 2.67
CA VAL A 101 -10.37 4.33 2.36
C VAL A 101 -10.13 4.06 0.89
N ARG A 102 -9.58 2.89 0.58
CA ARG A 102 -9.37 2.43 -0.80
C ARG A 102 -9.92 1.02 -0.96
N TYR A 103 -10.64 0.82 -2.03
CA TYR A 103 -11.00 -0.49 -2.54
C TYR A 103 -10.39 -0.66 -3.92
N LYS A 104 -9.67 -1.75 -4.15
CA LYS A 104 -9.13 -2.09 -5.45
C LYS A 104 -9.46 -3.52 -5.83
N THR A 105 -9.74 -3.71 -7.11
CA THR A 105 -9.95 -5.02 -7.70
C THR A 105 -9.33 -5.03 -9.09
N SER A 106 -8.62 -6.07 -9.43
CA SER A 106 -8.08 -6.27 -10.78
C SER A 106 -8.83 -7.35 -11.57
N LYS A 107 -9.99 -7.75 -11.07
CA LYS A 107 -10.83 -8.79 -11.66
C LYS A 107 -11.08 -8.58 -13.19
N TYR A 108 -11.26 -7.33 -13.60
CA TYR A 108 -11.55 -7.01 -15.00
C TYR A 108 -10.32 -7.04 -15.91
N MET A 109 -9.15 -6.69 -15.39
CA MET A 109 -7.91 -6.69 -16.17
C MET A 109 -7.38 -8.10 -16.40
N LEU A 110 -7.50 -8.96 -15.42
CA LEU A 110 -6.93 -10.30 -15.46
C LEU A 110 -7.75 -11.28 -16.30
N GLY A 111 -9.06 -11.03 -16.43
CA GLY A 111 -9.90 -11.80 -17.35
C GLY A 111 -9.61 -11.54 -18.84
N ALA A 112 -8.83 -10.51 -19.16
CA ALA A 112 -8.38 -10.19 -20.53
C ALA A 112 -6.97 -10.72 -20.85
N LEU A 113 -6.25 -11.25 -19.85
CA LEU A 113 -4.94 -11.86 -20.03
C LEU A 113 -5.10 -13.38 -20.17
N ASP A 114 -4.47 -13.92 -21.18
CA ASP A 114 -4.43 -15.38 -21.45
C ASP A 114 -3.49 -16.08 -20.44
N THR A 115 -3.89 -16.03 -19.16
CA THR A 115 -3.15 -16.64 -18.05
C THR A 115 -3.79 -17.98 -17.67
N LYS A 116 -2.95 -18.96 -17.38
CA LYS A 116 -3.39 -20.31 -16.92
C LYS A 116 -3.99 -20.26 -15.51
N GLY A 117 -5.13 -19.59 -15.36
CA GLY A 117 -5.85 -19.48 -14.09
C GLY A 117 -6.47 -18.09 -13.85
N ASN A 118 -7.62 -18.09 -13.24
CA ASN A 118 -8.42 -16.89 -12.97
C ASN A 118 -8.10 -16.38 -11.56
N TYR A 119 -7.20 -15.40 -11.49
CA TYR A 119 -6.83 -14.75 -10.23
C TYR A 119 -7.70 -13.50 -10.00
N LYS A 120 -8.45 -13.46 -8.90
CA LYS A 120 -9.39 -12.37 -8.59
C LYS A 120 -9.03 -11.72 -7.25
N PRO A 121 -8.05 -10.82 -7.22
CA PRO A 121 -7.70 -10.11 -6.00
C PRO A 121 -8.70 -9.02 -5.69
N ASN A 122 -9.02 -8.91 -4.39
CA ASN A 122 -9.76 -7.81 -3.82
C ASN A 122 -8.96 -7.25 -2.65
N PHE A 123 -8.83 -5.95 -2.63
CA PHE A 123 -8.07 -5.24 -1.62
C PHE A 123 -8.90 -4.11 -1.01
N VAL A 124 -8.94 -4.06 0.31
CA VAL A 124 -9.52 -2.95 1.09
C VAL A 124 -8.46 -2.42 2.03
N ASP A 125 -8.33 -1.12 2.07
CA ASP A 125 -7.37 -0.41 2.89
C ASP A 125 -8.03 0.82 3.52
N TYR A 126 -7.86 0.96 4.83
CA TYR A 126 -8.27 2.14 5.58
C TYR A 126 -7.07 2.72 6.30
N GLN A 127 -6.83 4.00 6.11
CA GLN A 127 -5.77 4.75 6.76
C GLN A 127 -6.32 5.95 7.49
N THR A 128 -5.72 6.25 8.64
CA THR A 128 -6.06 7.43 9.42
C THR A 128 -4.79 8.09 9.95
N GLN A 129 -4.79 9.39 9.98
CA GLN A 129 -3.77 10.18 10.67
C GLN A 129 -4.42 11.30 11.45
N MET A 130 -3.98 11.45 12.68
CA MET A 130 -4.40 12.50 13.59
C MET A 130 -3.16 13.20 14.12
N THR A 131 -3.16 14.52 14.14
CA THR A 131 -2.03 15.33 14.61
C THR A 131 -2.54 16.40 15.58
N TRP A 132 -1.86 16.54 16.72
CA TRP A 132 -2.16 17.55 17.72
C TRP A 132 -0.90 18.30 18.11
N LYS A 133 -0.98 19.61 18.17
CA LYS A 133 0.07 20.48 18.72
C LYS A 133 -0.28 20.84 20.15
N VAL A 134 0.49 20.36 21.11
CA VAL A 134 0.26 20.53 22.54
C VAL A 134 1.29 21.52 23.11
N GLY A 135 0.88 22.40 24.00
CA GLY A 135 1.82 23.21 24.79
C GLY A 135 2.05 24.66 24.33
N ARG A 136 1.33 25.15 23.30
CA ARG A 136 1.54 26.50 22.75
C ARG A 136 1.38 27.65 23.77
N LYS A 137 0.64 27.49 24.86
CA LYS A 137 0.47 28.51 25.90
C LYS A 137 1.41 28.33 27.11
N ALA A 138 1.75 27.10 27.44
CA ALA A 138 2.61 26.83 28.60
C ALA A 138 4.11 26.98 28.29
N MET A 139 4.51 26.69 27.04
CA MET A 139 5.91 26.67 26.60
C MET A 139 6.46 28.00 26.12
N ARG A 140 5.63 29.02 25.96
CA ARG A 140 6.08 30.38 25.60
C ARG A 140 7.08 31.00 26.60
N ARG A 141 7.24 30.38 27.78
CA ARG A 141 8.22 30.76 28.81
C ARG A 141 9.54 30.01 28.74
N LEU A 142 9.64 28.91 27.98
CA LEU A 142 10.79 28.00 27.94
C LEU A 142 11.44 27.87 26.55
N GLY A 143 11.15 28.80 25.61
CA GLY A 143 11.78 28.77 24.26
C GLY A 143 11.26 27.67 23.36
N ASP A 144 10.20 27.92 22.75
CA ASP A 144 9.80 27.74 21.37
C ASP A 144 9.47 26.39 20.74
N GLU A 145 9.37 25.26 21.36
CA GLU A 145 8.87 24.10 20.62
C GLU A 145 7.57 23.56 21.20
N ALA A 146 6.48 23.75 20.45
CA ALA A 146 5.22 23.04 20.74
C ALA A 146 5.41 21.55 20.46
N TRP A 147 5.05 20.70 21.39
CA TRP A 147 5.06 19.26 21.18
C TRP A 147 4.02 18.90 20.12
N GLU A 148 4.42 18.05 19.18
CA GLU A 148 3.54 17.50 18.19
C GLU A 148 3.32 16.01 18.46
N ILE A 149 2.08 15.64 18.72
CA ILE A 149 1.65 14.25 18.87
C ILE A 149 1.00 13.86 17.55
N ARG A 150 1.52 12.81 16.94
CA ARG A 150 0.98 12.24 15.70
C ARG A 150 0.60 10.78 15.94
N LEU A 151 -0.64 10.45 15.65
CA LEU A 151 -1.15 9.09 15.63
C LEU A 151 -1.42 8.71 14.18
N MET A 152 -0.87 7.60 13.74
CA MET A 152 -1.11 7.03 12.42
C MET A 152 -1.60 5.59 12.59
N GLY A 153 -2.67 5.24 11.90
CA GLY A 153 -3.24 3.90 11.88
C GLY A 153 -3.49 3.43 10.46
N ASN A 154 -3.25 2.15 10.23
CA ASN A 154 -3.56 1.49 8.97
C ASN A 154 -4.25 0.15 9.25
N PHE A 155 -5.30 -0.12 8.51
CA PHE A 155 -5.95 -1.42 8.46
C PHE A 155 -6.12 -1.83 7.00
N SER A 156 -5.53 -2.97 6.62
CA SER A 156 -5.59 -3.47 5.25
C SER A 156 -6.03 -4.92 5.25
N GLN A 157 -6.89 -5.26 4.31
CA GLN A 157 -7.32 -6.63 4.06
C GLN A 157 -7.14 -6.94 2.58
N ASN A 158 -6.36 -7.96 2.29
CA ASN A 158 -6.23 -8.57 0.97
C ASN A 158 -6.95 -9.90 0.95
N SER A 159 -7.76 -10.13 -0.08
CA SER A 159 -8.44 -11.40 -0.31
C SER A 159 -8.33 -11.74 -1.78
N TYR A 160 -7.83 -12.91 -2.09
CA TYR A 160 -7.81 -13.38 -3.46
C TYR A 160 -8.41 -14.77 -3.57
N THR A 161 -9.04 -15.01 -4.71
CA THR A 161 -9.54 -16.34 -5.10
C THR A 161 -8.77 -16.74 -6.34
N PHE A 162 -8.18 -17.90 -6.30
CA PHE A 162 -7.49 -18.49 -7.42
C PHE A 162 -8.35 -19.63 -7.96
N ASP A 163 -8.87 -19.49 -9.18
CA ASP A 163 -9.53 -20.52 -9.94
C ASP A 163 -8.54 -20.99 -11.01
N PRO A 164 -7.83 -22.10 -10.83
CA PRO A 164 -6.92 -22.60 -11.84
C PRO A 164 -7.71 -23.17 -13.01
N ASP A 165 -7.19 -22.94 -14.22
CA ASP A 165 -7.66 -23.68 -15.37
C ASP A 165 -7.31 -25.17 -15.20
N SER A 166 -8.19 -26.03 -15.68
CA SER A 166 -7.89 -27.45 -15.75
C SER A 166 -6.70 -27.69 -16.68
N ALA A 167 -5.63 -28.27 -16.14
CA ALA A 167 -4.52 -28.71 -16.97
C ALA A 167 -4.85 -30.11 -17.53
N GLU A 168 -5.13 -30.19 -18.82
CA GLU A 168 -5.24 -31.46 -19.51
C GLU A 168 -3.86 -31.88 -20.01
N THR A 169 -3.40 -33.03 -19.51
CA THR A 169 -2.18 -33.66 -20.00
C THR A 169 -2.56 -34.94 -20.71
N THR A 170 -2.33 -34.98 -22.00
CA THR A 170 -2.53 -36.20 -22.78
C THR A 170 -1.22 -36.95 -22.86
N SER A 171 -1.16 -38.10 -22.26
CA SER A 171 -0.04 -39.07 -22.37
C SER A 171 -0.54 -40.36 -22.93
N GLY A 172 0.31 -41.06 -23.65
CA GLY A 172 -0.06 -42.34 -24.28
C GLY A 172 0.30 -42.40 -25.76
N THR A 173 -0.07 -43.50 -26.41
CA THR A 173 0.13 -43.67 -27.86
C THR A 173 -1.06 -43.10 -28.64
N LEU A 174 -0.82 -42.73 -29.90
CA LEU A 174 -1.89 -42.26 -30.82
C LEU A 174 -3.12 -43.17 -30.89
N GLN A 175 -2.94 -44.46 -30.58
CA GLN A 175 -4.03 -45.45 -30.57
C GLN A 175 -4.75 -45.59 -29.22
N ASN A 176 -4.15 -45.08 -28.13
CA ASN A 176 -4.71 -45.10 -26.78
C ASN A 176 -4.27 -43.89 -25.97
N PRO A 177 -4.87 -42.71 -26.22
CA PRO A 177 -4.54 -41.48 -25.49
C PRO A 177 -5.13 -41.55 -24.07
N LEU A 178 -4.28 -41.34 -23.08
CA LEU A 178 -4.69 -41.18 -21.68
C LEU A 178 -4.72 -39.70 -21.36
N THR A 179 -5.91 -39.13 -21.21
CA THR A 179 -6.10 -37.75 -20.81
C THR A 179 -6.26 -37.65 -19.29
N LYS A 180 -5.36 -36.95 -18.63
CA LYS A 180 -5.44 -36.65 -17.18
C LYS A 180 -5.75 -35.19 -17.00
N THR A 181 -6.89 -34.91 -16.41
CA THR A 181 -7.31 -33.56 -16.05
C THR A 181 -7.00 -33.34 -14.57
N ILE A 182 -6.20 -32.33 -14.25
CA ILE A 182 -5.84 -31.96 -12.90
C ILE A 182 -6.50 -30.61 -12.58
N TYR A 183 -7.31 -30.59 -11.54
CA TYR A 183 -7.93 -29.37 -11.02
C TYR A 183 -7.18 -28.92 -9.76
N PHE A 184 -6.85 -27.65 -9.69
CA PHE A 184 -6.24 -27.05 -8.49
C PHE A 184 -7.17 -25.94 -7.99
N GLU A 185 -7.65 -26.04 -6.78
CA GLU A 185 -8.47 -25.01 -6.13
C GLU A 185 -7.73 -24.46 -4.92
N GLY A 186 -7.63 -23.15 -4.81
CA GLY A 186 -6.96 -22.51 -3.69
C GLY A 186 -7.58 -21.16 -3.31
N GLN A 187 -7.74 -20.94 -2.01
CA GLN A 187 -8.19 -19.68 -1.45
C GLN A 187 -7.23 -19.24 -0.34
N GLU A 188 -6.69 -18.02 -0.44
CA GLU A 188 -5.80 -17.47 0.58
C GLU A 188 -6.29 -16.09 1.02
N LYS A 189 -6.29 -15.86 2.33
CA LYS A 189 -6.66 -14.59 2.93
C LYS A 189 -5.53 -14.07 3.80
N ASP A 190 -4.97 -12.95 3.43
CA ASP A 190 -3.99 -12.23 4.23
C ASP A 190 -4.63 -11.00 4.89
N MET A 191 -4.52 -10.93 6.22
CA MET A 191 -5.00 -9.79 7.00
C MET A 191 -3.82 -9.16 7.74
N PHE A 192 -3.53 -7.90 7.43
CA PHE A 192 -2.47 -7.13 8.10
C PHE A 192 -3.11 -6.08 9.01
N ARG A 193 -2.72 -6.12 10.29
CA ARG A 193 -3.00 -5.06 11.26
C ARG A 193 -1.66 -4.43 11.66
N THR A 194 -1.49 -3.17 11.40
CA THR A 194 -0.37 -2.34 11.87
C THR A 194 -0.89 -1.22 12.74
#